data_42c97f8936729b5598a5c6da6877b441
#
_entry.id   42c97f8936729b5598a5c6da6877b441
#
_cell.length_a   1.000
_cell.length_b   1.000
_cell.length_c   1.000
_cell.angle_alpha   90.00
_cell.angle_beta   90.00
_cell.angle_gamma   90.00
#
_symmetry.space_group_name_H-M   'P 1'
#
loop_
_entity.id
_entity.type
_entity.pdbx_description
1 polymer ?
#
loop_
_entity_poly.entity_id
_entity_poly.type
_entity_poly.pdbx_seq_one_letter_code
_entity_poly.pdbx_strand_id
1 'polypeptide(L)'
;MLKASLTTLGLLSTLLSTYTYADSCPGQVFGINAGRGDIGILFGLDEGAGQASANSLAAFSSAALTYDTSSARWYYASAPRPIDYKVDTSHLNLPADTDIPIEGNKHRYIQLAYFDGTSHTIVGRTAYLVGLAYDSTNDRLIGTSYDSIYSIDKNTGDATKLSDLPSLAGKYRGDLEFYNGRLILVTSAAVYQVNINDFSVTKLSDHDLTAVTGASLNSNGELIISRVIINDAGHTNKSAIYKLNLDTGNTCYINTLPIRINDLAYNPNSSSTCYTVSGCGGTPTPPSPPSFTLTSIENTVYEGSTLSYQITLSKVFEQDVSFSVAVNDVTSQSNDYVAPSTSLVIPAGSTTATIQIATIDDAEYTGDRELSLSVTGASNTSGNETLSGNILDNETACVPDNYTRINYAFVREDSLFNNDWGIKVNGQYIKLLDEYGSASSYDILQGQSFTYVLAIDGNSNTLSTKYQVSGTNQRWEDQNDNDYNDFEVSVTTQTIQKGCN
;
A
#
# COMPACT_ATOMS: atom_id res chain seq x y z
N MET A 1 63.27 -49.33 40.61
CA MET A 1 63.44 -47.95 40.10
C MET A 1 63.28 -48.02 38.58
N LEU A 2 62.03 -47.75 38.14
CA LEU A 2 61.71 -47.75 36.71
C LEU A 2 61.81 -46.36 36.19
N LYS A 3 62.57 -46.12 35.15
CA LYS A 3 62.57 -44.89 34.38
C LYS A 3 61.52 -45.02 33.23
N ALA A 4 60.52 -44.17 33.26
CA ALA A 4 59.55 -44.03 32.19
C ALA A 4 60.13 -43.12 31.09
N SER A 5 60.15 -43.63 29.86
CA SER A 5 60.54 -42.92 28.65
C SER A 5 59.28 -42.34 28.03
N LEU A 6 59.21 -41.03 27.90
CA LEU A 6 58.14 -40.31 27.20
C LEU A 6 58.48 -40.29 25.70
N THR A 7 57.74 -41.01 24.90
CA THR A 7 57.70 -40.85 23.43
C THR A 7 56.67 -39.83 23.03
N THR A 8 57.16 -38.75 22.48
CA THR A 8 56.33 -37.70 21.84
C THR A 8 55.76 -38.22 20.52
N LEU A 9 54.46 -38.41 20.47
CA LEU A 9 53.71 -38.71 19.25
C LEU A 9 53.40 -37.37 18.52
N GLY A 10 54.10 -37.11 17.43
CA GLY A 10 53.82 -36.00 16.56
C GLY A 10 52.51 -36.22 15.81
N LEU A 11 51.52 -35.41 16.08
CA LEU A 11 50.29 -35.33 15.26
C LEU A 11 50.65 -34.69 13.92
N LEU A 12 50.69 -35.49 12.87
CA LEU A 12 50.69 -35.03 11.50
C LEU A 12 49.25 -34.66 11.14
N SER A 13 48.88 -33.35 11.24
CA SER A 13 47.62 -32.84 10.76
C SER A 13 47.65 -32.84 9.22
N THR A 14 47.08 -33.88 8.63
CA THR A 14 46.71 -33.84 7.21
C THR A 14 45.61 -32.81 7.04
N LEU A 15 45.97 -31.69 6.44
CA LEU A 15 45.00 -30.76 5.85
C LEU A 15 44.27 -31.50 4.73
N LEU A 16 43.17 -32.18 5.06
CA LEU A 16 42.16 -32.49 4.07
C LEU A 16 41.57 -31.15 3.61
N SER A 17 42.03 -30.67 2.46
CA SER A 17 41.29 -29.69 1.70
C SER A 17 39.95 -30.35 1.33
N THR A 18 38.92 -30.07 2.10
CA THR A 18 37.57 -30.32 1.66
C THR A 18 37.36 -29.40 0.46
N TYR A 19 37.43 -29.95 -0.73
CA TYR A 19 36.80 -29.34 -1.88
C TYR A 19 35.31 -29.31 -1.54
N THR A 20 34.83 -28.18 -1.03
CA THR A 20 33.44 -27.87 -1.07
C THR A 20 33.12 -27.74 -2.56
N TYR A 21 32.47 -28.74 -3.14
CA TYR A 21 31.69 -28.55 -4.33
C TYR A 21 30.82 -27.34 -4.01
N ALA A 22 30.92 -26.29 -4.81
CA ALA A 22 29.94 -25.21 -4.76
C ALA A 22 28.59 -25.91 -4.85
N ASP A 23 27.79 -25.81 -3.81
CA ASP A 23 26.43 -26.33 -3.84
C ASP A 23 25.79 -25.79 -5.10
N SER A 24 25.36 -26.72 -5.99
CA SER A 24 24.55 -26.33 -7.13
C SER A 24 23.36 -25.59 -6.61
N CYS A 25 23.21 -24.34 -6.97
CA CYS A 25 22.07 -23.52 -6.55
C CYS A 25 20.94 -23.72 -7.56
N PRO A 26 20.03 -24.68 -7.34
CA PRO A 26 18.89 -24.85 -8.21
C PRO A 26 18.00 -23.61 -8.06
N GLY A 27 18.09 -22.83 -9.00
CA GLY A 27 17.27 -21.91 -9.60
C GLY A 27 16.26 -21.08 -8.90
N GLN A 28 16.54 -19.81 -8.84
CA GLN A 28 15.51 -18.81 -8.98
C GLN A 28 15.17 -18.59 -10.46
N VAL A 29 16.12 -18.85 -11.36
CA VAL A 29 15.90 -18.79 -12.82
C VAL A 29 15.52 -20.16 -13.34
N PHE A 30 14.46 -20.20 -14.10
CA PHE A 30 13.94 -21.38 -14.77
C PHE A 30 14.04 -21.18 -16.27
N GLY A 31 14.21 -22.25 -16.99
CA GLY A 31 14.19 -22.24 -18.45
C GLY A 31 13.32 -23.36 -18.99
N ILE A 32 12.77 -23.15 -20.19
CA ILE A 32 12.03 -24.17 -20.91
C ILE A 32 12.63 -24.37 -22.30
N ASN A 33 12.63 -25.61 -22.79
CA ASN A 33 13.11 -25.90 -24.14
C ASN A 33 11.99 -25.88 -25.16
N ALA A 34 12.37 -25.61 -26.42
CA ALA A 34 11.50 -25.84 -27.57
C ALA A 34 12.13 -26.94 -28.44
N GLY A 35 12.09 -28.16 -27.97
CA GLY A 35 12.55 -29.33 -28.70
C GLY A 35 11.56 -29.81 -29.76
N ARG A 36 11.97 -30.78 -30.58
CA ARG A 36 11.04 -31.57 -31.38
C ARG A 36 10.22 -32.44 -30.44
N GLY A 37 8.92 -32.38 -30.59
CA GLY A 37 8.02 -33.27 -29.89
C GLY A 37 7.06 -32.54 -28.97
N ASP A 38 6.12 -33.30 -28.43
CA ASP A 38 5.07 -32.81 -27.55
C ASP A 38 5.56 -32.55 -26.14
N ILE A 39 6.77 -32.98 -25.79
CA ILE A 39 7.29 -32.90 -24.44
C ILE A 39 8.32 -31.77 -24.37
N GLY A 40 8.07 -30.82 -23.46
CA GLY A 40 9.03 -29.86 -22.98
C GLY A 40 9.65 -30.32 -21.68
N ILE A 41 10.74 -29.68 -21.30
CA ILE A 41 11.38 -29.85 -20.00
C ILE A 41 11.52 -28.48 -19.36
N LEU A 42 10.99 -28.35 -18.14
CA LEU A 42 11.25 -27.20 -17.29
C LEU A 42 12.53 -27.45 -16.53
N PHE A 43 13.49 -26.55 -16.66
CA PHE A 43 14.81 -26.64 -16.02
C PHE A 43 14.93 -25.60 -14.91
N GLY A 44 15.50 -26.01 -13.76
CA GLY A 44 16.12 -25.08 -12.84
C GLY A 44 17.54 -24.79 -13.31
N LEU A 45 17.92 -23.52 -13.33
CA LEU A 45 19.19 -23.06 -13.87
C LEU A 45 20.08 -22.51 -12.76
N ASP A 46 21.36 -22.80 -12.85
CA ASP A 46 22.42 -22.07 -12.16
C ASP A 46 23.22 -21.35 -13.25
N GLU A 47 22.83 -20.14 -13.54
CA GLU A 47 23.44 -19.34 -14.59
C GLU A 47 24.89 -18.98 -14.28
N GLY A 48 25.24 -18.82 -13.01
CA GLY A 48 26.62 -18.54 -12.57
C GLY A 48 27.54 -19.72 -12.74
N ALA A 49 27.10 -20.93 -12.40
CA ALA A 49 27.85 -22.16 -12.56
C ALA A 49 27.75 -22.77 -13.98
N GLY A 50 26.82 -22.29 -14.80
CA GLY A 50 26.56 -22.83 -16.14
C GLY A 50 25.95 -24.23 -16.09
N GLN A 51 25.09 -24.48 -15.10
CA GLN A 51 24.41 -25.76 -14.89
C GLN A 51 22.92 -25.67 -15.12
N ALA A 52 22.32 -26.80 -15.48
CA ALA A 52 20.89 -26.95 -15.63
C ALA A 52 20.46 -28.30 -15.07
N SER A 53 19.37 -28.28 -14.29
CA SER A 53 18.77 -29.49 -13.73
C SER A 53 17.34 -29.61 -14.24
N ALA A 54 16.95 -30.80 -14.72
CA ALA A 54 15.57 -31.05 -15.08
C ALA A 54 14.70 -30.96 -13.81
N ASN A 55 13.76 -30.01 -13.80
CA ASN A 55 12.82 -29.85 -12.70
C ASN A 55 11.59 -30.72 -12.91
N SER A 56 10.97 -30.65 -14.10
CA SER A 56 9.79 -31.45 -14.44
C SER A 56 9.63 -31.60 -15.94
N LEU A 57 8.87 -32.64 -16.35
CA LEU A 57 8.44 -32.82 -17.75
C LEU A 57 7.21 -31.95 -17.99
N ALA A 58 7.33 -30.96 -18.84
CA ALA A 58 6.24 -30.10 -19.23
C ALA A 58 5.25 -30.77 -20.19
N ALA A 59 4.02 -30.30 -20.25
CA ALA A 59 3.00 -30.86 -21.14
C ALA A 59 3.38 -30.76 -22.61
N PHE A 60 4.22 -29.79 -22.99
CA PHE A 60 4.75 -29.58 -24.33
C PHE A 60 5.98 -28.67 -24.29
N SER A 61 6.77 -28.68 -25.36
CA SER A 61 7.85 -27.72 -25.56
C SER A 61 7.31 -26.30 -25.77
N SER A 62 8.03 -25.29 -25.31
CA SER A 62 7.59 -23.91 -25.35
C SER A 62 8.67 -22.95 -25.83
N ALA A 63 8.23 -21.80 -26.36
CA ALA A 63 9.06 -20.64 -26.65
C ALA A 63 8.58 -19.41 -25.88
N ALA A 64 7.74 -19.61 -24.85
CA ALA A 64 7.19 -18.55 -24.02
C ALA A 64 6.94 -19.07 -22.61
N LEU A 65 7.63 -18.52 -21.62
CA LEU A 65 7.58 -18.91 -20.20
C LEU A 65 7.54 -17.66 -19.32
N THR A 66 6.73 -17.69 -18.28
CA THR A 66 6.74 -16.65 -17.23
C THR A 66 6.33 -17.23 -15.89
N TYR A 67 6.68 -16.56 -14.80
CA TYR A 67 6.26 -16.94 -13.44
C TYR A 67 5.22 -15.94 -12.91
N ASP A 68 4.04 -16.44 -12.57
CA ASP A 68 2.99 -15.69 -11.89
C ASP A 68 3.22 -15.75 -10.37
N THR A 69 3.62 -14.62 -9.80
CA THR A 69 3.89 -14.49 -8.36
C THR A 69 2.65 -14.58 -7.50
N SER A 70 1.46 -14.25 -8.05
CA SER A 70 0.20 -14.26 -7.31
C SER A 70 -0.33 -15.67 -7.05
N SER A 71 -0.17 -16.56 -8.04
CA SER A 71 -0.62 -17.95 -7.96
C SER A 71 0.52 -18.96 -7.75
N ALA A 72 1.78 -18.50 -7.70
CA ALA A 72 2.98 -19.32 -7.62
C ALA A 72 3.05 -20.38 -8.74
N ARG A 73 2.80 -19.97 -9.99
CA ARG A 73 2.74 -20.85 -11.17
C ARG A 73 3.65 -20.38 -12.28
N TRP A 74 4.27 -21.33 -12.98
CA TRP A 74 4.97 -21.08 -14.25
C TRP A 74 3.99 -21.30 -15.40
N TYR A 75 3.64 -20.23 -16.11
CA TYR A 75 2.83 -20.31 -17.31
C TYR A 75 3.71 -20.42 -18.55
N TYR A 76 3.30 -21.26 -19.50
CA TYR A 76 4.01 -21.45 -20.76
C TYR A 76 3.05 -21.80 -21.89
N ALA A 77 3.42 -21.41 -23.11
CA ALA A 77 2.60 -21.68 -24.31
C ALA A 77 3.31 -22.67 -25.24
N SER A 78 2.54 -23.57 -25.87
CA SER A 78 3.11 -24.57 -26.78
C SER A 78 3.88 -23.92 -27.93
N ALA A 79 5.04 -24.47 -28.28
CA ALA A 79 5.87 -23.96 -29.35
C ALA A 79 5.12 -24.02 -30.69
N PRO A 80 5.11 -22.93 -31.47
CA PRO A 80 4.32 -22.83 -32.70
C PRO A 80 4.87 -23.66 -33.84
N ARG A 81 6.14 -23.97 -33.82
CA ARG A 81 6.80 -24.85 -34.78
C ARG A 81 7.81 -25.71 -34.01
N PRO A 82 7.67 -27.04 -34.07
CA PRO A 82 8.69 -27.93 -33.58
C PRO A 82 10.01 -27.65 -34.28
N ILE A 83 11.07 -27.51 -33.54
CA ILE A 83 12.40 -27.27 -34.10
C ILE A 83 13.07 -28.62 -34.34
N ASP A 84 13.71 -28.75 -35.51
CA ASP A 84 14.32 -29.99 -35.97
C ASP A 84 15.67 -30.30 -35.27
N TYR A 85 15.72 -30.40 -33.95
CA TYR A 85 16.87 -30.90 -33.24
C TYR A 85 16.45 -31.73 -32.02
N LYS A 86 17.32 -32.68 -31.66
CA LYS A 86 17.14 -33.48 -30.45
C LYS A 86 17.68 -32.69 -29.27
N VAL A 87 16.93 -32.67 -28.18
CA VAL A 87 17.49 -32.26 -26.89
C VAL A 87 18.40 -33.38 -26.40
N ASP A 88 19.67 -33.09 -26.20
CA ASP A 88 20.59 -34.04 -25.55
C ASP A 88 20.28 -34.01 -24.05
N THR A 89 19.73 -35.11 -23.57
CA THR A 89 19.36 -35.30 -22.15
C THR A 89 20.32 -36.21 -21.42
N SER A 90 21.39 -36.66 -22.06
CA SER A 90 22.35 -37.66 -21.51
C SER A 90 23.04 -37.19 -20.21
N HIS A 91 23.11 -35.89 -19.99
CA HIS A 91 23.71 -35.26 -18.82
C HIS A 91 22.66 -34.70 -17.83
N LEU A 92 21.40 -34.93 -18.07
CA LEU A 92 20.30 -34.55 -17.17
C LEU A 92 19.95 -35.77 -16.31
N ASN A 93 19.77 -35.60 -15.02
CA ASN A 93 19.25 -36.64 -14.13
C ASN A 93 17.76 -36.88 -14.39
N LEU A 94 17.44 -37.32 -15.60
CA LEU A 94 16.09 -37.78 -15.91
C LEU A 94 15.91 -39.21 -15.42
N PRO A 95 14.71 -39.64 -15.03
CA PRO A 95 14.40 -41.03 -14.77
C PRO A 95 14.86 -41.91 -15.95
N ALA A 96 15.42 -43.06 -15.67
CA ALA A 96 16.06 -43.95 -16.67
C ALA A 96 15.13 -44.33 -17.85
N ASP A 97 13.84 -44.24 -17.65
CA ASP A 97 12.80 -44.59 -18.62
C ASP A 97 12.11 -43.37 -19.25
N THR A 98 12.73 -42.18 -19.12
CA THR A 98 12.16 -40.97 -19.74
C THR A 98 12.38 -41.04 -21.27
N ASP A 99 11.42 -41.60 -21.96
CA ASP A 99 11.35 -41.53 -23.41
C ASP A 99 10.89 -40.13 -23.84
N ILE A 100 11.86 -39.34 -24.32
CA ILE A 100 11.54 -38.04 -24.91
C ILE A 100 11.19 -38.30 -26.37
N PRO A 101 9.91 -38.23 -26.75
CA PRO A 101 9.49 -38.54 -28.11
C PRO A 101 10.21 -37.64 -29.10
N ILE A 102 10.88 -38.22 -30.07
CA ILE A 102 11.62 -37.52 -31.11
C ILE A 102 10.63 -36.97 -32.19
N GLU A 103 9.48 -37.58 -32.29
CA GLU A 103 8.40 -37.20 -33.21
C GLU A 103 7.18 -36.80 -32.45
N GLY A 104 7.02 -35.49 -32.25
CA GLY A 104 5.80 -34.95 -31.64
C GLY A 104 4.64 -34.90 -32.58
N ASN A 105 3.45 -35.13 -32.04
CA ASN A 105 2.23 -34.74 -32.70
C ASN A 105 2.25 -33.25 -32.97
N LYS A 106 2.06 -32.86 -34.22
CA LYS A 106 1.89 -31.44 -34.54
C LYS A 106 0.64 -30.97 -33.81
N HIS A 107 0.77 -30.24 -32.75
CA HIS A 107 -0.36 -29.64 -32.07
C HIS A 107 -1.16 -28.83 -33.12
N ARG A 108 -2.42 -29.16 -33.26
CA ARG A 108 -3.31 -28.49 -34.23
C ARG A 108 -3.59 -27.05 -33.77
N TYR A 109 -3.35 -26.76 -32.49
CA TYR A 109 -3.64 -25.49 -31.85
C TYR A 109 -2.55 -25.15 -30.86
N ILE A 110 -2.25 -23.87 -30.70
CA ILE A 110 -1.41 -23.36 -29.65
C ILE A 110 -2.19 -23.41 -28.31
N GLN A 111 -1.60 -23.92 -27.27
CA GLN A 111 -2.21 -24.09 -25.96
C GLN A 111 -1.39 -23.38 -24.88
N LEU A 112 -2.08 -22.86 -23.88
CA LEU A 112 -1.50 -22.38 -22.64
C LEU A 112 -1.53 -23.51 -21.61
N ALA A 113 -0.48 -23.64 -20.84
CA ALA A 113 -0.41 -24.52 -19.67
C ALA A 113 0.31 -23.82 -18.52
N TYR A 114 0.17 -24.38 -17.32
CA TYR A 114 0.96 -23.97 -16.17
C TYR A 114 1.54 -25.18 -15.43
N PHE A 115 2.60 -24.92 -14.67
CA PHE A 115 3.15 -25.80 -13.65
C PHE A 115 2.95 -25.14 -12.27
N ASP A 116 2.40 -25.87 -11.30
CA ASP A 116 2.12 -25.39 -9.94
C ASP A 116 3.14 -25.84 -8.87
N GLY A 117 4.29 -26.34 -9.32
CA GLY A 117 5.31 -26.94 -8.44
C GLY A 117 5.13 -28.46 -8.25
N THR A 118 3.99 -29.03 -8.66
CA THR A 118 3.66 -30.45 -8.50
C THR A 118 3.23 -31.09 -9.80
N SER A 119 2.39 -30.44 -10.58
CA SER A 119 1.79 -30.95 -11.79
C SER A 119 1.64 -29.91 -12.88
N HIS A 120 1.59 -30.38 -14.13
CA HIS A 120 1.31 -29.53 -15.28
C HIS A 120 -0.16 -29.63 -15.68
N THR A 121 -0.78 -28.49 -15.90
CA THR A 121 -2.19 -28.39 -16.31
C THR A 121 -2.31 -27.60 -17.60
N ILE A 122 -2.95 -28.17 -18.62
CA ILE A 122 -3.33 -27.45 -19.82
C ILE A 122 -4.56 -26.62 -19.52
N VAL A 123 -4.46 -25.31 -19.75
CA VAL A 123 -5.52 -24.34 -19.47
C VAL A 123 -6.51 -24.26 -20.62
N GLY A 124 -6.02 -24.02 -21.83
CA GLY A 124 -6.86 -23.83 -23.00
C GLY A 124 -6.07 -23.44 -24.25
N ARG A 125 -6.78 -23.00 -25.27
CA ARG A 125 -6.17 -22.46 -26.50
C ARG A 125 -5.70 -21.05 -26.28
N THR A 126 -4.60 -20.68 -26.94
CA THR A 126 -4.08 -19.31 -26.87
C THR A 126 -3.54 -18.85 -28.21
N ALA A 127 -3.04 -17.62 -28.30
CA ALA A 127 -2.37 -17.09 -29.47
C ALA A 127 -1.00 -17.78 -29.69
N TYR A 128 -0.45 -17.57 -30.87
CA TYR A 128 0.93 -17.88 -31.17
C TYR A 128 1.84 -16.93 -30.40
N LEU A 129 2.64 -17.43 -29.47
CA LEU A 129 3.50 -16.64 -28.61
C LEU A 129 4.98 -16.97 -28.81
N VAL A 130 5.83 -15.96 -28.75
CA VAL A 130 7.30 -16.02 -28.76
C VAL A 130 7.94 -15.40 -27.54
N GLY A 131 7.16 -14.76 -26.67
CA GLY A 131 7.55 -14.21 -25.40
C GLY A 131 6.32 -14.06 -24.52
N LEU A 132 6.51 -14.16 -23.19
CA LEU A 132 5.43 -14.13 -22.20
C LEU A 132 5.93 -13.45 -20.93
N ALA A 133 5.16 -12.52 -20.39
CA ALA A 133 5.41 -11.84 -19.12
C ALA A 133 4.16 -11.82 -18.23
N TYR A 134 4.34 -11.82 -16.94
CA TYR A 134 3.26 -11.67 -15.98
C TYR A 134 3.11 -10.21 -15.52
N ASP A 135 1.96 -9.61 -15.79
CA ASP A 135 1.56 -8.28 -15.31
C ASP A 135 0.91 -8.42 -13.94
N SER A 136 1.72 -8.24 -12.88
CA SER A 136 1.26 -8.36 -11.50
C SER A 136 0.27 -7.26 -11.09
N THR A 137 0.29 -6.11 -11.77
CA THR A 137 -0.62 -4.99 -11.48
C THR A 137 -2.05 -5.29 -11.89
N ASN A 138 -2.21 -5.96 -13.04
CA ASN A 138 -3.54 -6.27 -13.60
C ASN A 138 -3.89 -7.76 -13.51
N ASP A 139 -3.05 -8.56 -12.84
CA ASP A 139 -3.20 -10.01 -12.67
C ASP A 139 -3.50 -10.77 -13.97
N ARG A 140 -2.70 -10.50 -15.01
CA ARG A 140 -2.84 -11.08 -16.36
C ARG A 140 -1.51 -11.46 -16.96
N LEU A 141 -1.55 -12.28 -17.99
CA LEU A 141 -0.38 -12.54 -18.81
C LEU A 141 -0.38 -11.58 -20.02
N ILE A 142 0.82 -11.10 -20.38
CA ILE A 142 1.06 -10.35 -21.61
C ILE A 142 1.98 -11.18 -22.49
N GLY A 143 1.56 -11.45 -23.70
CA GLY A 143 2.36 -12.23 -24.64
C GLY A 143 2.60 -11.50 -25.94
N THR A 144 3.69 -11.81 -26.62
CA THR A 144 3.99 -11.32 -27.97
C THR A 144 4.03 -12.43 -28.98
N SER A 145 3.46 -12.14 -30.16
CA SER A 145 3.77 -12.85 -31.41
C SER A 145 4.83 -12.08 -32.20
N TYR A 146 5.04 -12.46 -33.48
CA TYR A 146 5.96 -11.69 -34.33
C TYR A 146 5.44 -10.28 -34.70
N ASP A 147 4.14 -10.05 -34.57
CA ASP A 147 3.48 -8.85 -35.11
C ASP A 147 2.43 -8.25 -34.16
N SER A 148 2.20 -8.85 -33.01
CA SER A 148 1.11 -8.44 -32.11
C SER A 148 1.44 -8.65 -30.64
N ILE A 149 0.81 -7.83 -29.78
CA ILE A 149 0.81 -7.96 -28.32
C ILE A 149 -0.57 -8.42 -27.89
N TYR A 150 -0.63 -9.34 -26.95
CA TYR A 150 -1.86 -9.92 -26.43
C TYR A 150 -1.94 -9.81 -24.90
N SER A 151 -3.15 -9.60 -24.39
CA SER A 151 -3.52 -9.98 -23.03
C SER A 151 -4.06 -11.39 -23.04
N ILE A 152 -3.61 -12.23 -22.14
CA ILE A 152 -3.99 -13.63 -22.07
C ILE A 152 -4.65 -13.90 -20.72
N ASP A 153 -5.85 -14.42 -20.74
CA ASP A 153 -6.53 -14.89 -19.54
C ASP A 153 -5.84 -16.16 -19.04
N LYS A 154 -5.25 -16.09 -17.85
CA LYS A 154 -4.51 -17.19 -17.26
C LYS A 154 -5.37 -18.39 -16.82
N ASN A 155 -6.71 -18.24 -16.80
CA ASN A 155 -7.63 -19.29 -16.40
C ASN A 155 -8.27 -20.02 -17.60
N THR A 156 -8.39 -19.37 -18.75
CA THR A 156 -9.01 -19.93 -19.95
C THR A 156 -8.03 -20.11 -21.11
N GLY A 157 -6.92 -19.36 -21.10
CA GLY A 157 -5.98 -19.27 -22.21
C GLY A 157 -6.40 -18.31 -23.32
N ASP A 158 -7.59 -17.70 -23.22
CA ASP A 158 -8.11 -16.79 -24.25
C ASP A 158 -7.19 -15.59 -24.42
N ALA A 159 -6.76 -15.34 -25.64
CA ALA A 159 -5.88 -14.25 -26.01
C ALA A 159 -6.67 -13.12 -26.68
N THR A 160 -6.60 -11.93 -26.09
CA THR A 160 -7.16 -10.69 -26.66
C THR A 160 -6.02 -9.84 -27.18
N LYS A 161 -6.07 -9.49 -28.47
CA LYS A 161 -5.09 -8.62 -29.09
C LYS A 161 -5.20 -7.21 -28.50
N LEU A 162 -4.08 -6.67 -28.02
CA LEU A 162 -3.97 -5.34 -27.43
C LEU A 162 -3.45 -4.31 -28.45
N SER A 163 -2.45 -4.70 -29.23
CA SER A 163 -1.83 -3.82 -30.21
C SER A 163 -1.11 -4.61 -31.31
N ASP A 164 -0.87 -3.97 -32.44
CA ASP A 164 0.09 -4.41 -33.44
C ASP A 164 1.51 -4.03 -33.01
N LEU A 165 2.46 -4.96 -33.18
CA LEU A 165 3.86 -4.62 -33.06
C LEU A 165 4.34 -3.96 -34.36
N PRO A 166 5.03 -2.81 -34.28
CA PRO A 166 5.65 -2.20 -35.46
C PRO A 166 6.75 -3.12 -36.02
N SER A 167 7.30 -2.77 -37.17
CA SER A 167 8.45 -3.48 -37.68
C SER A 167 9.67 -3.24 -36.81
N LEU A 168 10.03 -4.25 -36.03
CA LEU A 168 11.17 -4.19 -35.09
C LEU A 168 12.37 -4.91 -35.65
N ALA A 169 13.58 -4.43 -35.34
CA ALA A 169 14.82 -5.13 -35.65
C ALA A 169 14.87 -6.45 -34.88
N GLY A 170 15.18 -7.58 -35.56
CA GLY A 170 15.31 -8.89 -34.94
C GLY A 170 14.00 -9.48 -34.35
N LYS A 171 12.83 -9.00 -34.76
CA LYS A 171 11.50 -9.32 -34.17
C LYS A 171 11.10 -10.80 -34.14
N TYR A 172 11.76 -11.63 -34.93
CA TYR A 172 11.40 -13.05 -35.02
C TYR A 172 11.94 -13.92 -33.89
N ARG A 173 12.66 -13.34 -32.96
CA ARG A 173 13.20 -14.01 -31.76
C ARG A 173 13.32 -13.00 -30.65
N GLY A 174 13.17 -13.46 -29.44
CA GLY A 174 13.28 -12.64 -28.24
C GLY A 174 12.18 -12.94 -27.26
N ASP A 175 12.05 -12.11 -26.27
CA ASP A 175 11.16 -12.34 -25.14
C ASP A 175 10.71 -11.05 -24.50
N LEU A 176 9.71 -11.16 -23.61
CA LEU A 176 9.12 -10.11 -22.80
C LEU A 176 9.44 -10.33 -21.32
N GLU A 177 9.85 -9.26 -20.63
CA GLU A 177 10.06 -9.33 -19.18
C GLU A 177 9.70 -8.00 -18.51
N PHE A 178 9.15 -8.05 -17.30
CA PHE A 178 9.00 -6.88 -16.45
C PHE A 178 10.31 -6.59 -15.72
N TYR A 179 10.88 -5.43 -15.96
CA TYR A 179 12.09 -4.97 -15.31
C TYR A 179 11.88 -3.59 -14.69
N ASN A 180 11.97 -3.49 -13.37
CA ASN A 180 11.75 -2.25 -12.62
C ASN A 180 10.43 -1.55 -12.99
N GLY A 181 9.33 -2.31 -13.05
CA GLY A 181 8.00 -1.80 -13.40
C GLY A 181 7.80 -1.43 -14.86
N ARG A 182 8.79 -1.68 -15.71
CA ARG A 182 8.75 -1.43 -17.16
C ARG A 182 8.62 -2.75 -17.91
N LEU A 183 7.71 -2.81 -18.85
CA LEU A 183 7.62 -3.96 -19.73
C LEU A 183 8.69 -3.83 -20.84
N ILE A 184 9.63 -4.75 -20.86
CA ILE A 184 10.79 -4.76 -21.77
C ILE A 184 10.61 -5.88 -22.78
N LEU A 185 10.76 -5.54 -24.04
CA LEU A 185 10.82 -6.50 -25.15
C LEU A 185 12.27 -6.56 -25.66
N VAL A 186 12.88 -7.72 -25.50
CA VAL A 186 14.22 -7.99 -26.05
C VAL A 186 14.06 -8.78 -27.34
N THR A 187 14.58 -8.29 -28.43
CA THR A 187 14.61 -9.00 -29.72
C THR A 187 16.02 -9.55 -29.99
N SER A 188 16.24 -10.17 -31.16
CA SER A 188 17.58 -10.61 -31.56
C SER A 188 18.50 -9.48 -32.04
N ALA A 189 18.15 -8.21 -31.85
CA ALA A 189 18.97 -7.09 -32.33
C ALA A 189 18.89 -5.86 -31.42
N ALA A 190 17.83 -5.71 -30.64
CA ALA A 190 17.60 -4.48 -29.89
C ALA A 190 16.70 -4.71 -28.67
N VAL A 191 16.69 -3.73 -27.79
CA VAL A 191 15.87 -3.66 -26.59
C VAL A 191 14.84 -2.55 -26.78
N TYR A 192 13.61 -2.85 -26.42
CA TYR A 192 12.49 -1.93 -26.51
C TYR A 192 11.74 -1.87 -25.18
N GLN A 193 11.18 -0.73 -24.88
CA GLN A 193 10.16 -0.57 -23.85
C GLN A 193 8.79 -0.61 -24.49
N VAL A 194 7.88 -1.39 -23.92
CA VAL A 194 6.45 -1.40 -24.24
C VAL A 194 5.72 -0.59 -23.18
N ASN A 195 5.00 0.44 -23.55
CA ASN A 195 4.16 1.21 -22.65
C ASN A 195 2.93 0.37 -22.28
N ILE A 196 2.74 0.10 -21.01
CA ILE A 196 1.67 -0.79 -20.53
C ILE A 196 0.25 -0.20 -20.68
N ASN A 197 0.12 1.13 -20.88
CA ASN A 197 -1.17 1.80 -20.99
C ASN A 197 -1.73 1.80 -22.42
N ASP A 198 -0.86 1.96 -23.44
CA ASP A 198 -1.26 2.08 -24.83
C ASP A 198 -0.54 1.08 -25.76
N PHE A 199 0.37 0.29 -25.21
CA PHE A 199 1.19 -0.71 -25.91
C PHE A 199 2.06 -0.14 -27.03
N SER A 200 2.32 1.15 -27.01
CA SER A 200 3.32 1.77 -27.89
C SER A 200 4.72 1.25 -27.54
N VAL A 201 5.58 1.14 -28.56
CA VAL A 201 6.90 0.53 -28.43
C VAL A 201 7.97 1.56 -28.74
N THR A 202 8.89 1.77 -27.80
CA THR A 202 10.01 2.69 -27.91
C THR A 202 11.33 1.93 -27.83
N LYS A 203 12.23 2.13 -28.81
CA LYS A 203 13.55 1.52 -28.79
C LYS A 203 14.40 2.19 -27.71
N LEU A 204 15.08 1.38 -26.90
CA LEU A 204 16.00 1.81 -25.86
C LEU A 204 17.44 1.77 -26.35
N SER A 205 17.88 0.62 -26.86
CA SER A 205 19.25 0.39 -27.30
C SER A 205 19.34 -0.73 -28.34
N ASP A 206 20.49 -0.80 -29.02
CA ASP A 206 20.86 -1.94 -29.84
C ASP A 206 21.84 -2.83 -29.07
N HIS A 207 21.85 -4.13 -29.31
CA HIS A 207 22.85 -5.07 -28.83
C HIS A 207 23.38 -5.95 -29.98
N ASP A 208 24.50 -6.59 -29.75
CA ASP A 208 25.24 -7.37 -30.77
C ASP A 208 24.93 -8.87 -30.77
N LEU A 209 24.02 -9.33 -29.90
CA LEU A 209 23.67 -10.73 -29.81
C LEU A 209 22.70 -11.13 -30.90
N THR A 210 22.89 -12.36 -31.40
CA THR A 210 21.97 -13.01 -32.35
C THR A 210 21.33 -14.23 -31.69
N ALA A 211 20.18 -14.66 -32.24
CA ALA A 211 19.47 -15.85 -31.76
C ALA A 211 19.09 -15.77 -30.26
N VAL A 212 18.74 -14.59 -29.79
CA VAL A 212 18.16 -14.40 -28.45
C VAL A 212 16.86 -15.20 -28.38
N THR A 213 16.65 -15.89 -27.25
CA THR A 213 15.51 -16.79 -27.08
C THR A 213 14.70 -16.49 -25.82
N GLY A 214 15.29 -16.01 -24.74
CA GLY A 214 14.61 -15.71 -23.50
C GLY A 214 15.22 -14.50 -22.81
N ALA A 215 14.41 -13.81 -22.02
CA ALA A 215 14.80 -12.74 -21.12
C ALA A 215 14.16 -12.95 -19.75
N SER A 216 14.89 -12.67 -18.69
CA SER A 216 14.37 -12.81 -17.33
C SER A 216 15.19 -11.98 -16.36
N LEU A 217 14.73 -11.91 -15.13
CA LEU A 217 15.54 -11.44 -14.02
C LEU A 217 16.40 -12.57 -13.45
N ASN A 218 17.43 -12.21 -12.71
CA ASN A 218 18.14 -13.13 -11.82
C ASN A 218 17.94 -12.71 -10.36
N SER A 219 18.52 -13.44 -9.43
CA SER A 219 18.43 -13.19 -7.99
C SER A 219 18.98 -11.83 -7.52
N ASN A 220 19.74 -11.15 -8.37
CA ASN A 220 20.24 -9.80 -8.11
C ASN A 220 19.37 -8.71 -8.74
N GLY A 221 18.20 -9.06 -9.30
CA GLY A 221 17.33 -8.12 -10.02
C GLY A 221 17.97 -7.60 -11.32
N GLU A 222 18.93 -8.33 -11.90
CA GLU A 222 19.58 -7.96 -13.14
C GLU A 222 18.85 -8.60 -14.32
N LEU A 223 18.69 -7.87 -15.41
CA LEU A 223 18.14 -8.43 -16.64
C LEU A 223 19.18 -9.34 -17.29
N ILE A 224 18.83 -10.61 -17.41
CA ILE A 224 19.60 -11.62 -18.12
C ILE A 224 18.86 -12.05 -19.38
N ILE A 225 19.63 -12.44 -20.38
CA ILE A 225 19.10 -12.94 -21.66
C ILE A 225 19.81 -14.24 -22.02
N SER A 226 19.05 -15.16 -22.61
CA SER A 226 19.58 -16.36 -23.21
C SER A 226 19.66 -16.26 -24.73
N ARG A 227 20.67 -16.87 -25.30
CA ARG A 227 20.77 -17.08 -26.73
C ARG A 227 21.18 -18.51 -27.05
N VAL A 228 20.65 -19.05 -28.14
CA VAL A 228 21.13 -20.34 -28.64
C VAL A 228 22.48 -20.17 -29.28
N ILE A 229 23.43 -21.07 -28.95
CA ILE A 229 24.74 -21.11 -29.60
C ILE A 229 24.58 -21.74 -30.99
N ILE A 230 25.06 -21.03 -31.99
CA ILE A 230 25.04 -21.44 -33.40
C ILE A 230 26.51 -21.74 -33.80
N ASN A 231 26.75 -22.87 -34.46
CA ASN A 231 28.02 -23.20 -35.08
C ASN A 231 27.83 -23.47 -36.58
N ASP A 232 28.88 -23.83 -37.29
CA ASP A 232 28.84 -24.08 -38.73
C ASP A 232 27.90 -25.22 -39.14
N ALA A 233 27.56 -26.13 -38.20
CA ALA A 233 26.55 -27.19 -38.41
C ALA A 233 25.13 -26.75 -38.07
N GLY A 234 24.94 -25.50 -37.64
CA GLY A 234 23.62 -24.93 -37.30
C GLY A 234 23.43 -24.72 -35.77
N HIS A 235 22.22 -24.84 -35.32
CA HIS A 235 21.87 -24.65 -33.90
C HIS A 235 22.45 -25.81 -33.05
N THR A 236 23.12 -25.46 -31.96
CA THR A 236 23.60 -26.42 -30.97
C THR A 236 22.57 -26.68 -29.88
N ASN A 237 22.81 -27.68 -29.07
CA ASN A 237 22.05 -28.00 -27.85
C ASN A 237 22.52 -27.19 -26.64
N LYS A 238 23.08 -26.01 -26.83
CA LYS A 238 23.63 -25.18 -25.79
C LYS A 238 23.06 -23.78 -25.87
N SER A 239 22.92 -23.12 -24.71
CA SER A 239 22.56 -21.71 -24.60
C SER A 239 23.63 -20.94 -23.85
N ALA A 240 23.91 -19.73 -24.29
CA ALA A 240 24.74 -18.81 -23.53
C ALA A 240 23.87 -17.78 -22.82
N ILE A 241 24.22 -17.47 -21.59
CA ILE A 241 23.53 -16.48 -20.76
C ILE A 241 24.39 -15.22 -20.70
N TYR A 242 23.73 -14.09 -20.85
CA TYR A 242 24.33 -12.77 -20.78
C TYR A 242 23.54 -11.87 -19.84
N LYS A 243 24.23 -10.98 -19.14
CA LYS A 243 23.61 -9.81 -18.51
C LYS A 243 23.45 -8.73 -19.58
N LEU A 244 22.33 -8.01 -19.57
CA LEU A 244 22.01 -6.93 -20.50
C LEU A 244 21.85 -5.61 -19.76
N ASN A 245 22.54 -4.57 -20.23
CA ASN A 245 22.29 -3.20 -19.81
C ASN A 245 21.28 -2.57 -20.76
N LEU A 246 20.11 -2.19 -20.26
CA LEU A 246 19.01 -1.64 -21.07
C LEU A 246 19.36 -0.33 -21.78
N ASP A 247 20.10 0.56 -21.10
CA ASP A 247 20.34 1.92 -21.58
C ASP A 247 21.43 1.96 -22.65
N THR A 248 22.40 1.06 -22.57
CA THR A 248 23.54 1.04 -23.50
C THR A 248 23.48 -0.10 -24.51
N GLY A 249 22.66 -1.11 -24.24
CA GLY A 249 22.65 -2.36 -25.02
C GLY A 249 23.87 -3.26 -24.79
N ASN A 250 24.79 -2.85 -23.92
CA ASN A 250 25.99 -3.63 -23.65
C ASN A 250 25.60 -4.96 -23.02
N THR A 251 26.21 -6.03 -23.53
CA THR A 251 26.01 -7.38 -23.05
C THR A 251 27.27 -7.88 -22.36
N CYS A 252 27.10 -8.68 -21.32
CA CYS A 252 28.19 -9.31 -20.62
C CYS A 252 27.91 -10.79 -20.46
N TYR A 253 28.82 -11.61 -21.04
CA TYR A 253 28.72 -13.06 -20.96
C TYR A 253 28.85 -13.53 -19.51
N ILE A 254 27.90 -14.37 -19.09
CA ILE A 254 27.90 -15.00 -17.76
C ILE A 254 28.46 -16.42 -17.89
N ASN A 255 27.72 -17.29 -18.59
CA ASN A 255 28.12 -18.70 -18.75
C ASN A 255 27.39 -19.37 -19.92
N THR A 256 27.78 -20.62 -20.20
CA THR A 256 27.09 -21.48 -21.16
C THR A 256 26.41 -22.63 -20.43
N LEU A 257 25.13 -22.78 -20.70
CA LEU A 257 24.31 -23.89 -20.23
C LEU A 257 24.45 -25.09 -21.19
N PRO A 258 24.49 -26.31 -20.69
CA PRO A 258 24.66 -27.52 -21.50
C PRO A 258 23.39 -27.92 -22.27
N ILE A 259 22.36 -27.10 -22.21
CA ILE A 259 21.03 -27.33 -22.82
C ILE A 259 20.62 -26.14 -23.66
N ARG A 260 19.71 -26.39 -24.59
CA ARG A 260 19.04 -25.33 -25.34
C ARG A 260 17.83 -24.81 -24.58
N ILE A 261 17.89 -23.55 -24.16
CA ILE A 261 16.80 -22.80 -23.55
C ILE A 261 16.13 -21.94 -24.61
N ASN A 262 14.82 -21.96 -24.66
CA ASN A 262 14.02 -21.16 -25.58
C ASN A 262 13.30 -20.01 -24.89
N ASP A 263 13.13 -20.10 -23.56
CA ASP A 263 12.64 -19.00 -22.77
C ASP A 263 13.08 -19.13 -21.31
N LEU A 264 13.07 -18.03 -20.58
CA LEU A 264 13.49 -17.91 -19.18
C LEU A 264 12.33 -17.35 -18.33
N ALA A 265 12.31 -17.69 -17.05
CA ALA A 265 11.45 -17.07 -16.06
C ALA A 265 12.12 -17.03 -14.69
N TYR A 266 11.85 -15.99 -13.91
CA TYR A 266 12.37 -15.80 -12.57
C TYR A 266 11.31 -16.08 -11.52
N ASN A 267 11.65 -16.88 -10.50
CA ASN A 267 10.82 -17.14 -9.35
C ASN A 267 11.41 -16.47 -8.10
N PRO A 268 10.90 -15.30 -7.68
CA PRO A 268 11.41 -14.58 -6.51
C PRO A 268 11.15 -15.31 -5.19
N ASN A 269 10.21 -16.25 -5.15
CA ASN A 269 9.86 -17.01 -3.95
C ASN A 269 10.80 -18.20 -3.67
N SER A 270 11.74 -18.47 -4.56
CA SER A 270 12.75 -19.49 -4.34
C SER A 270 13.82 -18.98 -3.36
N SER A 271 14.18 -19.80 -2.38
CA SER A 271 15.12 -19.44 -1.30
C SER A 271 16.61 -19.51 -1.68
N SER A 272 16.94 -19.59 -2.97
CA SER A 272 18.33 -19.72 -3.43
C SER A 272 19.10 -18.40 -3.29
N THR A 273 20.19 -18.40 -2.53
CA THR A 273 21.07 -17.24 -2.29
C THR A 273 22.43 -17.36 -2.97
N CYS A 274 22.58 -18.23 -3.95
CA CYS A 274 23.86 -18.67 -4.44
C CYS A 274 24.34 -18.02 -5.74
N TYR A 275 23.93 -16.80 -6.02
CA TYR A 275 24.39 -16.13 -7.23
C TYR A 275 25.74 -15.44 -7.01
N THR A 276 26.78 -15.91 -7.68
CA THR A 276 28.04 -15.19 -7.79
C THR A 276 28.31 -14.87 -9.25
N VAL A 277 28.16 -13.61 -9.63
CA VAL A 277 28.61 -13.15 -10.95
C VAL A 277 30.12 -13.12 -10.97
N SER A 278 30.74 -14.12 -11.62
CA SER A 278 32.12 -14.01 -12.00
C SER A 278 32.20 -13.62 -13.48
N GLY A 279 32.76 -12.47 -13.77
CA GLY A 279 33.14 -12.13 -15.12
C GLY A 279 32.69 -10.79 -15.72
N CYS A 280 31.59 -10.22 -15.29
CA CYS A 280 31.20 -8.90 -15.71
C CYS A 280 31.83 -7.86 -14.77
N GLY A 281 33.03 -7.37 -15.09
CA GLY A 281 33.80 -6.47 -14.25
C GLY A 281 33.08 -5.25 -13.71
N GLY A 282 32.33 -5.44 -12.65
CA GLY A 282 31.67 -4.45 -11.83
C GLY A 282 30.91 -5.20 -10.74
N THR A 283 31.18 -4.89 -9.49
CA THR A 283 30.28 -5.30 -8.38
C THR A 283 28.87 -4.90 -8.75
N PRO A 284 27.89 -5.81 -8.74
CA PRO A 284 26.50 -5.42 -8.91
C PRO A 284 26.18 -4.37 -7.84
N THR A 285 25.84 -3.19 -8.25
CA THR A 285 25.22 -2.25 -7.31
C THR A 285 23.81 -2.81 -7.06
N PRO A 286 23.45 -3.18 -5.83
CA PRO A 286 22.06 -3.53 -5.55
C PRO A 286 21.14 -2.46 -6.13
N PRO A 287 19.98 -2.81 -6.67
CA PRO A 287 19.06 -1.82 -7.17
C PRO A 287 18.86 -0.78 -6.07
N SER A 288 19.12 0.48 -6.39
CA SER A 288 19.00 1.54 -5.38
C SER A 288 17.58 1.51 -4.83
N PRO A 289 17.40 1.53 -3.51
CA PRO A 289 16.09 1.56 -2.91
C PRO A 289 15.23 2.68 -3.51
N PRO A 290 13.90 2.51 -3.64
CA PRO A 290 13.03 3.58 -4.07
C PRO A 290 13.02 4.70 -3.03
N SER A 291 12.91 5.93 -3.44
CA SER A 291 12.45 7.01 -2.58
C SER A 291 10.94 6.93 -2.44
N PHE A 292 10.38 7.62 -1.46
CA PHE A 292 8.94 7.70 -1.30
C PHE A 292 8.48 9.14 -1.12
N THR A 293 7.20 9.35 -1.32
CA THR A 293 6.49 10.59 -1.02
C THR A 293 5.26 10.27 -0.18
N LEU A 294 4.95 11.15 0.78
CA LEU A 294 3.73 11.13 1.56
C LEU A 294 2.80 12.23 1.05
N THR A 295 1.57 11.90 0.74
CA THR A 295 0.55 12.85 0.30
C THR A 295 -0.72 12.70 1.13
N SER A 296 -1.44 13.80 1.33
CA SER A 296 -2.77 13.73 1.96
C SER A 296 -3.82 13.39 0.92
N ILE A 297 -4.71 12.44 1.25
CA ILE A 297 -5.98 12.23 0.56
C ILE A 297 -7.02 13.11 1.23
N GLU A 298 -7.05 13.09 2.56
CA GLU A 298 -7.93 13.92 3.38
C GLU A 298 -7.23 14.22 4.71
N ASN A 299 -6.79 15.47 4.90
CA ASN A 299 -6.02 15.89 6.08
C ASN A 299 -6.77 16.86 6.98
N THR A 300 -8.05 17.14 6.69
CA THR A 300 -8.90 17.99 7.50
C THR A 300 -10.28 17.35 7.56
N VAL A 301 -10.69 16.92 8.73
CA VAL A 301 -11.95 16.20 8.95
C VAL A 301 -12.62 16.71 10.22
N TYR A 302 -13.94 16.55 10.33
CA TYR A 302 -14.61 16.65 11.61
C TYR A 302 -14.27 15.44 12.49
N GLU A 303 -14.26 15.63 13.79
CA GLU A 303 -14.14 14.53 14.74
C GLU A 303 -15.20 13.45 14.48
N GLY A 304 -14.91 12.18 14.83
CA GLY A 304 -15.69 11.02 14.42
C GLY A 304 -15.45 10.54 12.99
N SER A 305 -14.65 11.26 12.20
CA SER A 305 -14.29 10.91 10.81
C SER A 305 -12.88 10.29 10.70
N THR A 306 -12.30 10.21 9.50
CA THR A 306 -11.01 9.56 9.31
C THR A 306 -10.08 10.40 8.43
N LEU A 307 -8.94 10.79 8.98
CA LEU A 307 -7.83 11.35 8.21
C LEU A 307 -7.18 10.26 7.35
N SER A 308 -6.85 10.58 6.10
CA SER A 308 -6.31 9.62 5.14
C SER A 308 -5.10 10.16 4.41
N TYR A 309 -4.03 9.34 4.35
CA TYR A 309 -2.77 9.68 3.71
C TYR A 309 -2.31 8.53 2.82
N GLN A 310 -1.56 8.84 1.77
CA GLN A 310 -0.99 7.86 0.85
C GLN A 310 0.52 7.97 0.81
N ILE A 311 1.20 6.84 0.94
CA ILE A 311 2.62 6.69 0.59
C ILE A 311 2.69 6.20 -0.85
N THR A 312 3.59 6.81 -1.63
CA THR A 312 3.87 6.40 -3.01
C THR A 312 5.37 6.23 -3.20
N LEU A 313 5.80 5.05 -3.65
CA LEU A 313 7.19 4.78 -4.02
C LEU A 313 7.51 5.40 -5.39
N SER A 314 8.73 5.86 -5.57
CA SER A 314 9.21 6.42 -6.85
C SER A 314 9.32 5.39 -7.98
N LYS A 315 9.34 4.11 -7.65
CA LYS A 315 9.39 2.98 -8.58
C LYS A 315 8.95 1.69 -7.88
N VAL A 316 8.54 0.70 -8.66
CA VAL A 316 8.33 -0.67 -8.18
C VAL A 316 9.65 -1.21 -7.59
N PHE A 317 9.55 -1.93 -6.48
CA PHE A 317 10.67 -2.60 -5.86
C PHE A 317 10.35 -4.07 -5.65
N GLU A 318 11.35 -4.93 -5.78
CA GLU A 318 11.17 -6.40 -5.78
C GLU A 318 11.14 -7.01 -4.37
N GLN A 319 11.39 -6.18 -3.36
CA GLN A 319 11.34 -6.56 -1.96
C GLN A 319 10.32 -5.71 -1.25
N ASP A 320 9.82 -6.21 -0.14
CA ASP A 320 8.95 -5.44 0.74
C ASP A 320 9.66 -4.17 1.21
N VAL A 321 8.96 -3.05 1.10
CA VAL A 321 9.42 -1.75 1.61
C VAL A 321 8.68 -1.45 2.89
N SER A 322 9.41 -1.32 4.00
CA SER A 322 8.80 -1.07 5.29
C SER A 322 9.04 0.35 5.79
N PHE A 323 8.09 0.83 6.58
CA PHE A 323 8.07 2.16 7.16
C PHE A 323 7.75 2.10 8.64
N SER A 324 8.34 3.02 9.39
CA SER A 324 7.89 3.38 10.74
C SER A 324 6.91 4.54 10.63
N VAL A 325 5.78 4.42 11.33
CA VAL A 325 4.71 5.42 11.34
C VAL A 325 4.56 5.95 12.76
N ALA A 326 4.54 7.26 12.92
CA ALA A 326 4.32 7.92 14.18
C ALA A 326 3.35 9.09 14.03
N VAL A 327 2.45 9.24 14.98
CA VAL A 327 1.60 10.42 15.15
C VAL A 327 2.09 11.18 16.37
N ASN A 328 2.25 12.49 16.23
CA ASN A 328 2.66 13.37 17.29
C ASN A 328 1.58 14.44 17.51
N ASP A 329 1.24 14.66 18.76
CA ASP A 329 0.31 15.70 19.16
C ASP A 329 0.95 17.09 18.95
N VAL A 330 0.21 18.00 18.30
CA VAL A 330 0.54 19.43 18.16
C VAL A 330 -0.36 20.23 19.10
N THR A 331 -1.66 20.20 18.87
CA THR A 331 -2.70 20.66 19.79
C THR A 331 -3.68 19.55 20.17
N SER A 332 -3.62 18.42 19.47
CA SER A 332 -4.38 17.20 19.77
C SER A 332 -3.86 16.53 21.05
N GLN A 333 -4.64 15.60 21.53
CA GLN A 333 -4.33 14.70 22.65
C GLN A 333 -4.57 13.25 22.22
N SER A 334 -4.04 12.32 22.98
CA SER A 334 -4.15 10.88 22.67
C SER A 334 -5.59 10.31 22.70
N ASN A 335 -6.55 11.07 23.21
CA ASN A 335 -7.98 10.74 23.20
C ASN A 335 -8.75 11.35 22.03
N ASP A 336 -8.13 12.18 21.20
CA ASP A 336 -8.79 12.81 20.03
C ASP A 336 -8.75 11.88 18.80
N TYR A 337 -7.96 10.81 18.82
CA TYR A 337 -7.83 9.87 17.70
C TYR A 337 -7.40 8.46 18.15
N VAL A 338 -7.60 7.49 17.27
CA VAL A 338 -7.08 6.13 17.42
C VAL A 338 -5.72 6.06 16.75
N ALA A 339 -4.67 5.76 17.52
CA ALA A 339 -3.31 5.64 16.98
C ALA A 339 -3.25 4.57 15.88
N PRO A 340 -2.71 4.88 14.69
CA PRO A 340 -2.55 3.90 13.60
C PRO A 340 -1.46 2.87 13.97
N SER A 341 -1.32 1.84 13.12
CA SER A 341 -0.19 0.91 13.24
C SER A 341 1.14 1.66 13.18
N THR A 342 2.08 1.32 14.08
CA THR A 342 3.43 1.93 14.12
C THR A 342 4.34 1.44 12.99
N SER A 343 3.90 0.47 12.20
CA SER A 343 4.63 -0.05 11.05
C SER A 343 3.68 -0.26 9.87
N LEU A 344 4.19 0.02 8.68
CA LEU A 344 3.50 -0.20 7.41
C LEU A 344 4.45 -0.88 6.43
N VAL A 345 3.93 -1.77 5.59
CA VAL A 345 4.68 -2.46 4.55
C VAL A 345 3.99 -2.25 3.21
N ILE A 346 4.76 -1.83 2.22
CA ILE A 346 4.37 -1.92 0.81
C ILE A 346 4.97 -3.22 0.28
N PRO A 347 4.14 -4.20 -0.09
CA PRO A 347 4.63 -5.49 -0.58
C PRO A 347 5.44 -5.35 -1.86
N ALA A 348 6.35 -6.30 -2.08
CA ALA A 348 7.09 -6.43 -3.33
C ALA A 348 6.16 -6.32 -4.55
N GLY A 349 6.56 -5.55 -5.55
CA GLY A 349 5.77 -5.31 -6.76
C GLY A 349 4.69 -4.24 -6.65
N SER A 350 4.38 -3.74 -5.46
CA SER A 350 3.44 -2.63 -5.24
C SER A 350 4.16 -1.30 -5.08
N THR A 351 3.44 -0.19 -5.31
CA THR A 351 4.02 1.17 -5.21
C THR A 351 3.31 2.06 -4.21
N THR A 352 2.16 1.65 -3.66
CA THR A 352 1.35 2.52 -2.81
C THR A 352 0.84 1.80 -1.58
N ALA A 353 0.66 2.56 -0.49
CA ALA A 353 -0.08 2.12 0.69
C ALA A 353 -0.80 3.32 1.33
N THR A 354 -1.87 3.06 2.06
CA THR A 354 -2.69 4.09 2.72
C THR A 354 -2.57 3.99 4.23
N ILE A 355 -2.45 5.15 4.89
CA ILE A 355 -2.52 5.29 6.34
C ILE A 355 -3.85 5.97 6.67
N GLN A 356 -4.60 5.38 7.60
CA GLN A 356 -5.84 5.93 8.11
C GLN A 356 -5.72 6.19 9.61
N ILE A 357 -6.20 7.36 10.06
CA ILE A 357 -6.26 7.77 11.46
C ILE A 357 -7.72 8.12 11.75
N ALA A 358 -8.43 7.25 12.47
CA ALA A 358 -9.79 7.51 12.90
C ALA A 358 -9.77 8.53 14.02
N THR A 359 -10.55 9.59 13.91
CA THR A 359 -10.74 10.58 14.96
C THR A 359 -11.90 10.18 15.87
N ILE A 360 -11.90 10.65 17.10
CA ILE A 360 -12.88 10.30 18.12
C ILE A 360 -13.81 11.50 18.27
N ASP A 361 -15.13 11.24 18.21
CA ASP A 361 -16.19 12.21 18.41
C ASP A 361 -16.52 12.29 19.90
N ASP A 362 -16.61 13.47 20.48
CA ASP A 362 -17.07 13.66 21.85
C ASP A 362 -18.21 14.71 21.89
N ALA A 363 -18.60 15.22 23.01
CA ALA A 363 -19.69 16.18 23.13
C ALA A 363 -19.24 17.49 23.77
N GLU A 364 -17.93 17.70 23.89
CA GLU A 364 -17.33 18.85 24.54
C GLU A 364 -16.66 19.76 23.50
N TYR A 365 -17.08 21.02 23.42
CA TYR A 365 -16.34 21.98 22.61
C TYR A 365 -14.93 22.18 23.15
N THR A 366 -13.93 21.63 22.47
CA THR A 366 -12.51 21.75 22.81
C THR A 366 -11.73 22.63 21.83
N GLY A 367 -12.38 22.99 20.70
CA GLY A 367 -11.78 23.72 19.58
C GLY A 367 -10.95 22.82 18.67
N ASP A 368 -10.72 23.28 17.44
CA ASP A 368 -9.97 22.54 16.42
C ASP A 368 -8.60 22.06 16.93
N ARG A 369 -8.26 20.82 16.60
CA ARG A 369 -7.04 20.13 16.99
C ARG A 369 -6.16 19.85 15.80
N GLU A 370 -4.85 19.85 16.03
CA GLU A 370 -3.85 19.52 15.03
C GLU A 370 -2.95 18.39 15.53
N LEU A 371 -2.69 17.43 14.66
CA LEU A 371 -1.69 16.38 14.82
C LEU A 371 -0.68 16.41 13.68
N SER A 372 0.46 15.73 13.85
CA SER A 372 1.50 15.56 12.85
C SER A 372 1.77 14.08 12.61
N LEU A 373 1.52 13.62 11.37
CA LEU A 373 1.89 12.29 10.92
C LEU A 373 3.32 12.29 10.38
N SER A 374 4.17 11.43 10.92
CA SER A 374 5.56 11.23 10.48
C SER A 374 5.75 9.81 9.96
N VAL A 375 6.32 9.68 8.77
CA VAL A 375 6.62 8.40 8.11
C VAL A 375 8.11 8.35 7.81
N THR A 376 8.78 7.34 8.34
CA THR A 376 10.24 7.14 8.17
C THR A 376 10.50 5.81 7.48
N GLY A 377 11.34 5.80 6.45
CA GLY A 377 11.79 4.58 5.80
C GLY A 377 12.56 3.69 6.76
N ALA A 378 12.18 2.41 6.91
CA ALA A 378 12.76 1.46 7.84
C ALA A 378 13.57 0.36 7.15
N SER A 379 13.08 -0.19 6.04
CA SER A 379 13.78 -1.19 5.25
C SER A 379 13.52 -0.96 3.76
N ASN A 380 14.54 -1.12 2.95
CA ASN A 380 14.51 -0.95 1.49
C ASN A 380 14.06 0.43 1.01
N THR A 381 14.10 1.42 1.87
CA THR A 381 13.94 2.85 1.58
C THR A 381 14.53 3.66 2.72
N SER A 382 14.75 4.95 2.50
CA SER A 382 15.25 5.89 3.50
C SER A 382 14.59 7.23 3.31
N GLY A 383 14.67 8.07 4.33
CA GLY A 383 14.06 9.39 4.35
C GLY A 383 12.96 9.48 5.39
N ASN A 384 12.48 10.69 5.60
CA ASN A 384 11.40 11.01 6.51
C ASN A 384 10.51 12.06 5.87
N GLU A 385 9.20 11.81 5.88
CA GLU A 385 8.16 12.72 5.42
C GLU A 385 7.20 13.00 6.55
N THR A 386 6.70 14.23 6.64
CA THR A 386 5.78 14.66 7.69
C THR A 386 4.67 15.50 7.09
N LEU A 387 3.43 15.23 7.49
CA LEU A 387 2.25 16.02 7.12
C LEU A 387 1.41 16.31 8.35
N SER A 388 0.73 17.45 8.37
CA SER A 388 -0.27 17.77 9.40
C SER A 388 -1.62 17.14 9.09
N GLY A 389 -2.42 16.94 10.16
CA GLY A 389 -3.81 16.57 10.12
C GLY A 389 -4.60 17.48 11.06
N ASN A 390 -5.73 17.99 10.58
CA ASN A 390 -6.62 18.86 11.36
C ASN A 390 -7.91 18.12 11.69
N ILE A 391 -8.28 18.14 12.96
CA ILE A 391 -9.52 17.61 13.50
C ILE A 391 -10.38 18.82 13.85
N LEU A 392 -11.48 19.01 13.14
CA LEU A 392 -12.42 20.09 13.37
C LEU A 392 -13.41 19.66 14.45
N ASP A 393 -13.56 20.51 15.44
CA ASP A 393 -14.55 20.37 16.48
C ASP A 393 -15.94 20.63 15.88
N ASN A 394 -16.88 19.74 16.09
CA ASN A 394 -18.21 19.84 15.53
C ASN A 394 -19.24 20.41 16.54
N GLU A 395 -18.83 20.64 17.79
CA GLU A 395 -19.60 21.27 18.82
C GLU A 395 -19.57 22.80 18.70
N THR A 396 -20.56 23.42 19.28
CA THR A 396 -20.66 24.90 19.31
C THR A 396 -19.97 25.42 20.55
N ALA A 397 -19.05 26.38 20.38
CA ALA A 397 -18.49 27.11 21.53
C ALA A 397 -19.59 27.63 22.42
N CYS A 398 -19.62 27.16 23.64
CA CYS A 398 -20.57 27.64 24.60
C CYS A 398 -20.18 29.04 25.09
N VAL A 399 -20.98 30.06 24.75
CA VAL A 399 -20.82 31.40 25.32
C VAL A 399 -21.63 31.46 26.60
N PRO A 400 -20.98 31.64 27.78
CA PRO A 400 -21.73 31.78 29.03
C PRO A 400 -22.67 32.98 28.98
N ASP A 401 -23.96 32.74 29.13
CA ASP A 401 -24.92 33.83 29.25
C ASP A 401 -24.78 34.55 30.59
N ASN A 402 -24.70 35.87 30.55
CA ASN A 402 -24.75 36.70 31.74
C ASN A 402 -26.19 36.97 32.12
N TYR A 403 -26.49 36.79 33.39
CA TYR A 403 -27.82 37.05 33.95
C TYR A 403 -27.71 38.09 35.07
N THR A 404 -28.78 38.88 35.22
CA THR A 404 -29.04 39.66 36.44
C THR A 404 -29.91 38.84 37.35
N ARG A 405 -29.36 38.38 38.48
CA ARG A 405 -30.13 37.71 39.52
C ARG A 405 -30.73 38.71 40.46
N ILE A 406 -32.04 38.69 40.64
CA ILE A 406 -32.80 39.43 41.61
C ILE A 406 -33.05 38.47 42.77
N ASN A 407 -32.45 38.76 43.94
CA ASN A 407 -32.78 38.08 45.16
C ASN A 407 -33.81 38.94 45.90
N TYR A 408 -34.87 38.33 46.38
CA TYR A 408 -35.99 39.03 47.01
C TYR A 408 -36.52 38.25 48.23
N ALA A 409 -37.05 38.99 49.22
CA ALA A 409 -37.67 38.42 50.39
C ALA A 409 -38.79 39.34 50.86
N PHE A 410 -39.91 38.76 51.26
CA PHE A 410 -41.01 39.45 51.88
C PHE A 410 -40.53 40.03 53.20
N VAL A 411 -40.93 41.26 53.52
CA VAL A 411 -40.63 41.94 54.78
C VAL A 411 -41.90 42.14 55.58
N ARG A 412 -42.89 42.84 55.02
CA ARG A 412 -44.21 43.09 55.65
C ARG A 412 -45.21 43.58 54.63
N GLU A 413 -46.45 43.50 55.01
CA GLU A 413 -47.59 44.15 54.32
C GLU A 413 -48.53 44.68 55.38
N ASP A 414 -48.97 45.94 55.21
CA ASP A 414 -49.95 46.66 56.07
C ASP A 414 -51.22 47.09 55.28
N SER A 415 -51.38 46.55 54.07
CA SER A 415 -52.48 46.80 53.15
C SER A 415 -53.74 46.02 53.52
N LEU A 416 -54.91 46.56 53.12
CA LEU A 416 -56.18 45.84 53.12
C LEU A 416 -56.35 44.92 51.88
N PHE A 417 -55.44 45.01 50.93
CA PHE A 417 -55.41 44.23 49.68
C PHE A 417 -54.41 43.13 49.79
N ASN A 418 -54.66 42.01 49.08
CA ASN A 418 -53.70 40.93 48.92
C ASN A 418 -52.81 41.26 47.71
N ASN A 419 -51.66 41.87 47.99
CA ASN A 419 -50.75 42.38 46.96
C ASN A 419 -49.70 41.35 46.59
N ASP A 420 -49.40 41.28 45.27
CA ASP A 420 -48.36 40.48 44.73
C ASP A 420 -47.22 41.35 44.17
N TRP A 421 -45.97 41.08 44.62
CA TRP A 421 -44.82 41.78 44.07
C TRP A 421 -44.18 40.99 42.93
N GLY A 422 -43.63 41.65 41.93
CA GLY A 422 -43.01 41.05 40.80
C GLY A 422 -42.28 42.01 39.89
N ILE A 423 -42.02 41.52 38.68
CA ILE A 423 -41.35 42.28 37.62
C ILE A 423 -42.16 42.26 36.35
N LYS A 424 -41.95 43.27 35.53
CA LYS A 424 -42.46 43.33 34.17
C LYS A 424 -41.27 43.26 33.21
N VAL A 425 -41.17 42.17 32.45
CA VAL A 425 -40.11 41.93 31.45
C VAL A 425 -40.77 41.90 30.06
N ASN A 426 -40.31 42.73 29.14
CA ASN A 426 -40.85 42.80 27.78
C ASN A 426 -42.39 42.98 27.77
N GLY A 427 -42.94 43.74 28.76
CA GLY A 427 -44.37 44.00 28.87
C GLY A 427 -45.22 42.94 29.57
N GLN A 428 -44.61 41.75 29.87
CA GLN A 428 -45.25 40.64 30.57
C GLN A 428 -45.00 40.75 32.08
N TYR A 429 -46.09 40.65 32.91
CA TYR A 429 -45.92 40.56 34.36
C TYR A 429 -45.55 39.17 34.80
N ILE A 430 -44.58 39.10 35.69
CA ILE A 430 -44.07 37.87 36.33
C ILE A 430 -44.17 38.07 37.84
N LYS A 431 -45.11 37.34 38.48
CA LYS A 431 -45.22 37.31 39.94
C LYS A 431 -44.00 36.63 40.54
N LEU A 432 -43.35 37.25 41.50
CA LEU A 432 -42.18 36.72 42.20
C LEU A 432 -42.46 36.45 43.67
N LEU A 433 -43.34 37.24 44.29
CA LEU A 433 -43.60 37.16 45.74
C LEU A 433 -45.11 37.53 45.96
N ASP A 434 -45.73 36.80 46.86
CA ASP A 434 -47.04 37.12 47.43
C ASP A 434 -46.93 37.52 48.91
N GLU A 435 -48.09 37.90 49.51
CA GLU A 435 -48.19 38.38 50.88
C GLU A 435 -47.45 37.57 51.91
N TYR A 436 -47.30 36.31 51.78
CA TYR A 436 -46.60 35.38 52.72
C TYR A 436 -45.49 34.59 52.08
N GLY A 437 -44.96 35.06 50.94
CA GLY A 437 -43.95 34.34 50.18
C GLY A 437 -42.59 34.25 50.87
N SER A 438 -41.90 33.17 50.69
CA SER A 438 -40.54 32.96 51.17
C SER A 438 -39.51 33.68 50.25
N ALA A 439 -38.32 33.96 50.81
CA ALA A 439 -37.21 34.49 50.05
C ALA A 439 -36.84 33.55 48.88
N SER A 440 -36.58 34.14 47.70
CA SER A 440 -36.20 33.42 46.50
C SER A 440 -35.34 34.29 45.58
N SER A 441 -35.06 33.78 44.39
CA SER A 441 -34.35 34.53 43.34
C SER A 441 -34.94 34.27 41.95
N TYR A 442 -34.77 35.26 41.08
CA TYR A 442 -35.17 35.18 39.69
C TYR A 442 -34.07 35.72 38.78
N ASP A 443 -33.76 35.00 37.69
CA ASP A 443 -32.67 35.35 36.78
C ASP A 443 -33.20 35.90 35.47
N ILE A 444 -32.75 37.10 35.10
CA ILE A 444 -33.10 37.81 33.88
C ILE A 444 -31.87 37.84 32.98
N LEU A 445 -32.00 37.46 31.71
CA LEU A 445 -30.90 37.53 30.75
C LEU A 445 -30.36 38.96 30.64
N GLN A 446 -29.06 39.13 30.70
CA GLN A 446 -28.44 40.46 30.64
C GLN A 446 -28.80 41.17 29.32
N GLY A 447 -29.16 42.44 29.42
CA GLY A 447 -29.64 43.23 28.27
C GLY A 447 -31.16 43.26 28.12
N GLN A 448 -31.94 42.44 28.85
CA GLN A 448 -33.37 42.59 28.92
C GLN A 448 -33.73 43.71 29.93
N SER A 449 -34.60 44.62 29.54
CA SER A 449 -35.10 45.64 30.43
C SER A 449 -36.26 45.09 31.28
N PHE A 450 -36.25 45.42 32.55
CA PHE A 450 -37.33 45.08 33.46
C PHE A 450 -37.66 46.23 34.39
N THR A 451 -38.86 46.22 34.92
CA THR A 451 -39.32 47.16 35.98
C THR A 451 -39.97 46.36 37.09
N TYR A 452 -39.73 46.80 38.34
CA TYR A 452 -40.47 46.27 39.49
C TYR A 452 -41.87 46.76 39.45
N VAL A 453 -42.83 45.95 39.87
CA VAL A 453 -44.27 46.28 39.94
C VAL A 453 -44.92 45.57 41.11
N LEU A 454 -45.99 46.24 41.68
CA LEU A 454 -46.90 45.64 42.64
C LEU A 454 -48.23 45.39 41.95
N ALA A 455 -48.75 44.18 41.97
CA ALA A 455 -50.10 43.86 41.46
C ALA A 455 -51.09 44.01 42.65
N ILE A 456 -51.92 44.99 42.58
CA ILE A 456 -52.86 45.33 43.64
C ILE A 456 -53.98 44.29 43.66
N ASP A 457 -54.21 43.69 44.84
CA ASP A 457 -55.18 42.60 45.05
C ASP A 457 -54.94 41.41 44.11
N GLY A 458 -53.67 41.11 43.86
CA GLY A 458 -53.25 40.05 42.94
C GLY A 458 -53.60 40.20 41.47
N ASN A 459 -54.12 41.42 41.12
CA ASN A 459 -54.61 41.69 39.76
C ASN A 459 -53.47 42.17 38.82
N SER A 460 -53.03 41.32 37.89
CA SER A 460 -52.00 41.65 36.91
C SER A 460 -52.35 42.79 35.94
N ASN A 461 -53.61 43.26 35.92
CA ASN A 461 -54.08 44.43 35.12
C ASN A 461 -54.00 45.73 35.93
N THR A 462 -53.83 45.66 37.27
CA THR A 462 -53.72 46.79 38.15
C THR A 462 -52.34 46.82 38.80
N LEU A 463 -51.37 47.34 38.06
CA LEU A 463 -49.96 47.35 38.48
C LEU A 463 -49.59 48.76 39.00
N SER A 464 -49.08 48.82 40.23
CA SER A 464 -48.41 49.99 40.78
C SER A 464 -46.92 49.97 40.45
N THR A 465 -46.35 51.11 40.10
CA THR A 465 -44.92 51.36 39.97
C THR A 465 -44.39 52.35 41.00
N LYS A 466 -45.24 52.71 41.97
CA LYS A 466 -44.91 53.67 43.04
C LYS A 466 -44.26 52.94 44.19
N TYR A 467 -43.00 53.22 44.41
CA TYR A 467 -42.27 52.68 45.55
C TYR A 467 -41.15 53.62 45.99
N GLN A 468 -40.77 53.52 47.26
CA GLN A 468 -39.63 54.18 47.83
C GLN A 468 -38.57 53.11 48.19
N VAL A 469 -37.29 53.47 48.06
CA VAL A 469 -36.19 52.57 48.42
C VAL A 469 -35.54 53.07 49.73
N SER A 470 -35.35 52.12 50.67
CA SER A 470 -34.66 52.40 51.92
C SER A 470 -33.70 51.24 52.19
N GLY A 471 -32.39 51.39 51.87
CA GLY A 471 -31.42 50.32 51.92
C GLY A 471 -31.70 49.28 50.81
N THR A 472 -31.91 48.04 51.20
CA THR A 472 -32.32 46.96 50.30
C THR A 472 -33.83 46.81 50.14
N ASN A 473 -34.59 47.54 50.95
CA ASN A 473 -36.05 47.42 50.98
C ASN A 473 -36.73 48.38 49.98
N GLN A 474 -37.65 47.85 49.25
CA GLN A 474 -38.62 48.61 48.45
C GLN A 474 -39.94 48.64 49.21
N ARG A 475 -40.45 49.86 49.43
CA ARG A 475 -41.77 50.11 50.07
C ARG A 475 -42.73 50.57 49.04
N TRP A 476 -43.81 49.90 48.89
CA TRP A 476 -44.75 50.08 47.80
C TRP A 476 -46.00 50.67 48.24
N GLU A 477 -46.65 51.42 47.40
CA GLU A 477 -47.87 52.10 47.49
C GLU A 477 -48.98 51.47 46.60
N ASP A 478 -50.02 50.91 47.17
CA ASP A 478 -51.15 50.30 46.48
C ASP A 478 -52.29 51.24 46.22
N GLN A 479 -52.39 52.33 47.01
CA GLN A 479 -53.35 53.37 46.87
C GLN A 479 -52.69 54.77 46.75
N ASN A 480 -53.41 55.84 46.81
CA ASN A 480 -52.92 57.23 46.66
C ASN A 480 -52.81 57.99 47.97
N ASP A 481 -52.62 57.30 49.09
CA ASP A 481 -52.47 57.99 50.40
C ASP A 481 -51.00 58.43 50.63
N ASN A 482 -50.04 57.95 49.86
CA ASN A 482 -48.61 58.28 49.82
C ASN A 482 -47.89 58.00 51.14
N ASP A 483 -48.24 56.94 51.88
CA ASP A 483 -47.55 56.55 53.09
C ASP A 483 -46.52 55.46 52.87
N TYR A 484 -46.55 54.79 51.72
CA TYR A 484 -45.56 53.79 51.27
C TYR A 484 -45.28 52.64 52.27
N ASN A 485 -46.35 52.15 52.87
CA ASN A 485 -46.26 51.08 53.85
C ASN A 485 -47.06 49.82 53.47
N ASP A 486 -47.74 49.84 52.31
CA ASP A 486 -48.69 48.81 51.89
C ASP A 486 -48.04 47.47 51.65
N PHE A 487 -46.82 47.46 51.07
CA PHE A 487 -46.08 46.25 50.82
C PHE A 487 -44.57 46.55 50.91
N GLU A 488 -43.83 45.79 51.68
CA GLU A 488 -42.38 45.93 51.79
C GLU A 488 -41.63 44.64 51.43
N VAL A 489 -40.72 44.76 50.47
CA VAL A 489 -39.85 43.63 49.98
C VAL A 489 -38.37 44.00 50.05
N SER A 490 -37.55 43.12 50.55
CA SER A 490 -36.11 43.28 50.43
C SER A 490 -35.62 42.76 49.08
N VAL A 491 -34.86 43.60 48.38
CA VAL A 491 -34.41 43.29 47.00
C VAL A 491 -32.94 43.59 46.85
N THR A 492 -32.16 42.62 46.32
CA THR A 492 -30.79 42.85 45.89
C THR A 492 -30.59 42.26 44.47
N THR A 493 -29.70 42.88 43.74
CA THR A 493 -29.33 42.37 42.38
C THR A 493 -27.84 42.04 42.32
N GLN A 494 -27.52 41.00 41.57
CA GLN A 494 -26.11 40.64 41.26
C GLN A 494 -26.02 40.11 39.83
N THR A 495 -24.88 40.35 39.18
CA THR A 495 -24.58 39.70 37.91
C THR A 495 -24.07 38.30 38.19
N ILE A 496 -24.61 37.31 37.49
CA ILE A 496 -24.16 35.93 37.54
C ILE A 496 -23.95 35.45 36.12
N GLN A 497 -23.03 34.50 35.97
CA GLN A 497 -22.90 33.74 34.74
C GLN A 497 -23.50 32.36 34.97
N LYS A 498 -24.30 31.88 34.04
CA LYS A 498 -24.68 30.47 33.98
C LYS A 498 -23.67 29.81 33.06
N GLY A 499 -22.87 28.92 33.62
CA GLY A 499 -21.91 28.12 32.85
C GLY A 499 -22.64 27.21 31.88
N CYS A 500 -21.96 26.86 30.83
CA CYS A 500 -22.33 25.77 29.98
C CYS A 500 -22.00 24.48 30.77
N ASN A 501 -22.97 23.64 30.98
CA ASN A 501 -22.81 22.30 31.54
C ASN A 501 -22.82 21.30 30.38
#